data_03ec3d58b1c39820240f38891d8db63c
#
_entry.id   03ec3d58b1c39820240f38891d8db63c
#
_cell.length_a   1.000
_cell.length_b   1.000
_cell.length_c   1.000
_cell.angle_alpha   90.00
_cell.angle_beta   90.00
_cell.angle_gamma   90.00
#
_symmetry.space_group_name_H-M   'P 1'
#
loop_
_entity.id
_entity.type
_entity.pdbx_description
1 polymer ?
#
loop_
_entity_poly.entity_id
_entity_poly.type
_entity_poly.pdbx_seq_one_letter_code
_entity_poly.pdbx_strand_id
1 'polypeptide(L)'
;MVSWLPTLTWSNSGSRSELSGLDAYALRIMSWTSEQLALVDAARELDIAVRRADGTLRPWTPIWVVHVVGDVYVRTWYRRDTGWFGLALSTRRARVRIPGVEVDVRIEDVGVGPSGLREDVDDAYRDKYGGGSSGNMVGDEAAATTLRLLRK
;
A
#
# COMPACT_ATOMS: atom_id res chain seq x y z
N MET A 1 24.93 -16.81 11.84
CA MET A 1 25.33 -16.73 11.55
C MET A 1 25.43 -16.50 11.28
N VAL A 2 24.79 -16.64 11.62
CA VAL A 2 25.10 -16.43 11.33
C VAL A 2 25.19 -16.14 11.14
N SER A 3 25.01 -15.96 11.47
CA SER A 3 25.33 -15.66 11.21
C SER A 3 25.05 -15.36 10.83
N TRP A 4 24.92 -15.25 11.06
CA TRP A 4 24.81 -14.93 10.55
C TRP A 4 24.64 -14.65 10.75
N LEU A 5 24.23 -14.34 11.19
CA LEU A 5 24.29 -14.01 11.43
C LEU A 5 24.33 -13.85 11.98
N PRO A 6 24.29 -13.69 12.32
CA PRO A 6 24.50 -13.41 12.87
C PRO A 6 24.17 -13.33 13.35
N THR A 7 24.08 -13.03 13.80
CA THR A 7 24.00 -12.91 14.29
C THR A 7 23.41 -12.63 14.70
N LEU A 8 23.16 -12.46 15.03
CA LEU A 8 22.81 -12.04 15.40
C LEU A 8 22.42 -11.87 16.17
N THR A 9 22.48 -11.74 16.77
CA THR A 9 22.21 -11.45 17.47
C THR A 9 21.52 -11.04 17.97
N TRP A 10 21.02 -10.85 18.55
CA TRP A 10 20.43 -10.31 18.83
C TRP A 10 19.97 -10.14 19.68
N SER A 11 19.90 -9.97 20.08
CA SER A 11 19.44 -9.69 20.73
C SER A 11 18.69 -9.44 21.06
N ASN A 12 18.22 -9.36 21.47
CA ASN A 12 17.57 -9.08 21.62
C ASN A 12 16.84 -8.94 21.90
N SER A 13 16.76 -8.98 22.27
CA SER A 13 16.07 -8.81 22.33
C SER A 13 15.32 -8.77 21.94
N GLY A 14 15.03 -8.91 22.03
CA GLY A 14 14.51 -8.92 21.56
C GLY A 14 13.82 -9.24 20.93
N SER A 15 13.55 -9.37 21.10
CA SER A 15 13.05 -9.48 20.45
C SER A 15 12.61 -9.40 19.51
N ARG A 16 12.74 -9.05 19.16
CA ARG A 16 12.57 -9.01 18.17
C ARG A 16 13.17 -9.35 17.45
N SER A 17 13.27 -9.88 17.63
CA SER A 17 13.94 -10.20 17.11
C SER A 17 14.50 -10.30 15.95
N GLU A 18 15.23 -10.75 15.87
CA GLU A 18 15.68 -10.75 14.55
C GLU A 18 14.98 -11.77 13.72
N LEU A 19 14.73 -11.45 12.42
CA LEU A 19 14.07 -12.38 11.53
C LEU A 19 15.00 -13.51 11.14
N SER A 20 14.48 -14.73 11.07
CA SER A 20 15.20 -15.85 10.47
C SER A 20 15.35 -15.60 8.97
N GLY A 21 16.22 -16.33 8.31
CA GLY A 21 16.36 -16.26 6.85
C GLY A 21 15.07 -16.61 6.13
N LEU A 22 14.32 -17.56 6.66
CA LEU A 22 13.04 -17.95 6.06
C LEU A 22 12.02 -16.83 6.14
N ASP A 23 11.93 -16.14 7.27
CA ASP A 23 10.99 -15.03 7.42
C ASP A 23 11.38 -13.87 6.51
N ALA A 24 12.67 -13.58 6.39
CA ALA A 24 13.15 -12.52 5.52
C ALA A 24 12.84 -12.84 4.05
N TYR A 25 12.99 -14.11 3.66
CA TYR A 25 12.67 -14.53 2.30
C TYR A 25 11.18 -14.37 2.02
N ALA A 26 10.32 -14.80 2.95
CA ALA A 26 8.87 -14.68 2.78
C ALA A 26 8.45 -13.22 2.66
N LEU A 27 9.00 -12.34 3.47
CA LEU A 27 8.70 -10.92 3.38
C LEU A 27 9.12 -10.35 2.02
N ARG A 28 10.27 -10.76 1.51
CA ARG A 28 10.76 -10.27 0.23
C ARG A 28 9.85 -10.65 -0.93
N ILE A 29 9.38 -11.91 -0.97
CA ILE A 29 8.52 -12.35 -2.07
C ILE A 29 7.11 -11.78 -1.98
N MET A 30 6.70 -11.29 -0.81
CA MET A 30 5.40 -10.63 -0.63
C MET A 30 5.49 -9.13 -0.82
N SER A 31 6.68 -8.58 -1.00
CA SER A 31 6.87 -7.15 -1.24
C SER A 31 6.75 -6.84 -2.72
N TRP A 32 6.42 -5.59 -3.02
CA TRP A 32 6.47 -5.11 -4.39
C TRP A 32 7.92 -5.16 -4.90
N THR A 33 8.10 -5.62 -6.12
CA THR A 33 9.45 -5.61 -6.72
C THR A 33 9.78 -4.22 -7.20
N SER A 34 11.09 -3.94 -7.40
CA SER A 34 11.50 -2.65 -7.94
C SER A 34 10.87 -2.38 -9.30
N GLU A 35 10.73 -3.41 -10.12
CA GLU A 35 10.10 -3.30 -11.43
C GLU A 35 8.63 -2.93 -11.30
N GLN A 36 7.91 -3.57 -10.39
CA GLN A 36 6.50 -3.26 -10.14
C GLN A 36 6.33 -1.83 -9.64
N LEU A 37 7.22 -1.39 -8.74
CA LEU A 37 7.15 -0.04 -8.20
C LEU A 37 7.40 1.00 -9.29
N ALA A 38 8.30 0.72 -10.23
CA ALA A 38 8.51 1.61 -11.36
C ALA A 38 7.25 1.71 -12.24
N LEU A 39 6.55 0.59 -12.41
CA LEU A 39 5.30 0.60 -13.17
C LEU A 39 4.20 1.36 -12.44
N VAL A 40 4.16 1.27 -11.11
CA VAL A 40 3.24 2.07 -10.29
C VAL A 40 3.52 3.56 -10.49
N ASP A 41 4.80 3.95 -10.44
CA ASP A 41 5.17 5.36 -10.62
C ASP A 41 4.75 5.90 -11.99
N ALA A 42 4.84 5.06 -13.01
CA ALA A 42 4.50 5.46 -14.38
C ALA A 42 2.99 5.48 -14.66
N ALA A 43 2.20 4.75 -13.86
CA ALA A 43 0.76 4.63 -14.11
C ALA A 43 0.02 5.86 -13.62
N ARG A 44 -0.86 6.42 -14.46
CA ARG A 44 -1.69 7.55 -14.04
C ARG A 44 -2.73 7.12 -13.02
N GLU A 45 -3.26 5.93 -13.17
CA GLU A 45 -4.30 5.39 -12.30
C GLU A 45 -4.04 3.92 -12.09
N LEU A 46 -4.54 3.45 -10.95
CA LEU A 46 -4.58 2.03 -10.65
C LEU A 46 -6.05 1.64 -10.60
N ASP A 47 -6.40 0.54 -11.26
CA ASP A 47 -7.74 -0.01 -11.15
C ASP A 47 -7.79 -0.96 -9.96
N ILE A 48 -8.78 -0.78 -9.09
CA ILE A 48 -8.98 -1.65 -7.96
C ILE A 48 -10.34 -2.35 -8.05
N ALA A 49 -10.35 -3.65 -7.81
CA ALA A 49 -11.58 -4.44 -7.69
C ALA A 49 -11.58 -5.07 -6.31
N VAL A 50 -12.32 -4.48 -5.39
CA VAL A 50 -12.35 -4.96 -4.02
C VAL A 50 -13.17 -6.24 -3.97
N ARG A 51 -12.74 -7.22 -3.16
CA ARG A 51 -13.48 -8.47 -3.00
C ARG A 51 -14.64 -8.27 -2.02
N ARG A 52 -15.78 -8.81 -2.39
CA ARG A 52 -16.93 -8.87 -1.50
C ARG A 52 -16.72 -9.97 -0.48
N ALA A 53 -17.57 -10.01 0.54
CA ALA A 53 -17.49 -11.03 1.59
C ALA A 53 -17.56 -12.45 1.00
N ASP A 54 -18.28 -12.64 -0.08
CA ASP A 54 -18.40 -13.95 -0.73
C ASP A 54 -17.21 -14.27 -1.65
N GLY A 55 -16.22 -13.37 -1.74
CA GLY A 55 -15.03 -13.58 -2.55
C GLY A 55 -15.12 -13.07 -3.98
N THR A 56 -16.30 -12.65 -4.45
CA THR A 56 -16.42 -12.10 -5.80
C THR A 56 -15.87 -10.69 -5.84
N LEU A 57 -15.48 -10.24 -7.03
CA LEU A 57 -14.89 -8.92 -7.22
C LEU A 57 -15.97 -7.89 -7.59
N ARG A 58 -15.84 -6.68 -7.01
CA ARG A 58 -16.55 -5.51 -7.50
C ARG A 58 -16.03 -5.14 -8.88
N PRO A 59 -16.78 -4.31 -9.62
CA PRO A 59 -16.25 -3.75 -10.87
C PRO A 59 -14.97 -2.97 -10.61
N TRP A 60 -14.10 -2.90 -11.60
CA TRP A 60 -12.87 -2.14 -11.54
C TRP A 60 -13.19 -0.66 -11.33
N THR A 61 -12.45 -0.03 -10.41
CA THR A 61 -12.59 1.39 -10.11
C THR A 61 -11.23 2.05 -10.26
N PRO A 62 -11.10 3.08 -11.11
CA PRO A 62 -9.82 3.77 -11.24
C PRO A 62 -9.59 4.71 -10.06
N ILE A 63 -8.40 4.67 -9.49
CA ILE A 63 -8.03 5.52 -8.38
C ILE A 63 -6.59 5.97 -8.57
N TRP A 64 -6.23 7.05 -7.89
CA TRP A 64 -4.84 7.53 -7.91
C TRP A 64 -4.00 6.69 -6.96
N VAL A 65 -2.73 6.52 -7.32
CA VAL A 65 -1.83 5.63 -6.60
C VAL A 65 -0.45 6.26 -6.49
N VAL A 66 0.20 6.07 -5.34
CA VAL A 66 1.57 6.53 -5.14
C VAL A 66 2.39 5.42 -4.49
N HIS A 67 3.70 5.58 -4.60
CA HIS A 67 4.67 4.67 -4.02
C HIS A 67 5.56 5.48 -3.08
N VAL A 68 5.77 4.98 -1.86
CA VAL A 68 6.64 5.61 -0.87
C VAL A 68 7.46 4.52 -0.20
N VAL A 69 8.76 4.59 -0.36
CA VAL A 69 9.74 3.71 0.31
C VAL A 69 9.35 2.24 0.22
N GLY A 70 9.06 1.79 -1.00
CA GLY A 70 8.78 0.38 -1.27
C GLY A 70 7.34 -0.05 -1.04
N ASP A 71 6.49 0.81 -0.52
CA ASP A 71 5.09 0.49 -0.29
C ASP A 71 4.18 1.28 -1.21
N VAL A 72 3.03 0.71 -1.53
CA VAL A 72 2.06 1.31 -2.43
C VAL A 72 0.87 1.79 -1.60
N TYR A 73 0.47 3.05 -1.83
CA TYR A 73 -0.60 3.68 -1.06
C TYR A 73 -1.65 4.26 -1.97
N VAL A 74 -2.91 4.23 -1.50
CA VAL A 74 -4.03 4.88 -2.17
C VAL A 74 -4.83 5.63 -1.13
N ARG A 75 -5.59 6.62 -1.58
CA ARG A 75 -6.50 7.40 -0.74
C ARG A 75 -7.79 7.63 -1.50
N THR A 76 -8.85 8.01 -0.76
CA THR A 76 -10.05 8.53 -1.38
C THR A 76 -10.33 9.91 -0.78
N TRP A 77 -10.90 10.80 -1.60
CA TRP A 77 -11.28 12.12 -1.11
C TRP A 77 -12.79 12.30 -1.11
N TYR A 78 -13.50 11.30 -1.59
CA TYR A 78 -14.91 11.49 -1.91
C TYR A 78 -15.82 10.71 -0.96
N ARG A 79 -15.73 9.40 -0.89
CA ARG A 79 -16.70 8.61 -0.13
C ARG A 79 -15.98 7.65 0.79
N ARG A 80 -16.03 7.94 2.08
CA ARG A 80 -15.27 7.18 3.06
C ARG A 80 -15.93 5.87 3.44
N ASP A 81 -17.27 5.84 3.49
CA ASP A 81 -17.99 4.71 4.06
C ASP A 81 -18.80 3.94 3.02
N THR A 82 -18.70 4.31 1.75
CA THR A 82 -19.46 3.65 0.68
C THR A 82 -18.56 3.37 -0.51
N GLY A 83 -19.11 2.70 -1.51
CA GLY A 83 -18.37 2.39 -2.72
C GLY A 83 -17.22 1.46 -2.44
N TRP A 84 -16.15 1.61 -3.22
CA TRP A 84 -15.00 0.71 -3.09
C TRP A 84 -14.32 0.84 -1.73
N PHE A 85 -14.27 2.05 -1.18
CA PHE A 85 -13.52 2.30 0.05
C PHE A 85 -14.19 1.64 1.25
N GLY A 86 -15.51 1.79 1.38
CA GLY A 86 -16.22 1.16 2.47
C GLY A 86 -16.07 -0.34 2.46
N LEU A 87 -16.19 -0.96 1.28
CA LEU A 87 -16.01 -2.40 1.17
C LEU A 87 -14.57 -2.80 1.44
N ALA A 88 -13.60 -1.98 1.02
CA ALA A 88 -12.18 -2.25 1.27
C ALA A 88 -11.90 -2.30 2.77
N LEU A 89 -12.50 -1.40 3.55
CA LEU A 89 -12.31 -1.42 5.00
C LEU A 89 -12.93 -2.68 5.62
N SER A 90 -13.98 -3.20 5.01
CA SER A 90 -14.68 -4.37 5.53
C SER A 90 -13.96 -5.67 5.21
N THR A 91 -13.59 -5.89 3.95
CA THR A 91 -13.04 -7.18 3.54
C THR A 91 -11.52 -7.22 3.51
N ARG A 92 -10.87 -6.08 3.34
CA ARG A 92 -9.42 -5.94 3.34
C ARG A 92 -8.73 -6.75 2.24
N ARG A 93 -9.44 -7.09 1.18
CA ARG A 93 -8.90 -7.87 0.06
C ARG A 93 -9.36 -7.27 -1.25
N ALA A 94 -8.44 -7.21 -2.22
CA ALA A 94 -8.74 -6.67 -3.54
C ALA A 94 -7.81 -7.26 -4.58
N ARG A 95 -8.16 -7.07 -5.84
CA ARG A 95 -7.27 -7.25 -6.97
C ARG A 95 -6.99 -5.87 -7.53
N VAL A 96 -5.74 -5.61 -7.88
CA VAL A 96 -5.35 -4.33 -8.49
C VAL A 96 -4.64 -4.59 -9.79
N ARG A 97 -4.75 -3.61 -10.71
CA ARG A 97 -4.02 -3.69 -11.98
C ARG A 97 -3.58 -2.32 -12.43
N ILE A 98 -2.42 -2.31 -13.06
CA ILE A 98 -1.86 -1.19 -13.80
C ILE A 98 -1.26 -1.80 -15.06
N PRO A 99 -0.88 -1.00 -16.06
CA PRO A 99 -0.22 -1.59 -17.24
C PRO A 99 0.99 -2.40 -16.80
N GLY A 100 0.97 -3.69 -17.15
CA GLY A 100 2.07 -4.60 -16.85
C GLY A 100 1.99 -5.38 -15.55
N VAL A 101 1.00 -5.08 -14.69
CA VAL A 101 0.87 -5.78 -13.40
C VAL A 101 -0.61 -5.99 -13.08
N GLU A 102 -0.94 -7.20 -12.68
CA GLU A 102 -2.25 -7.49 -12.11
C GLU A 102 -2.05 -8.51 -10.99
N VAL A 103 -2.35 -8.12 -9.75
CA VAL A 103 -2.06 -8.95 -8.58
C VAL A 103 -3.15 -8.80 -7.53
N ASP A 104 -3.27 -9.83 -6.70
CA ASP A 104 -4.10 -9.74 -5.50
C ASP A 104 -3.34 -9.02 -4.40
N VAL A 105 -4.06 -8.23 -3.61
CA VAL A 105 -3.46 -7.49 -2.50
C VAL A 105 -4.32 -7.63 -1.25
N ARG A 106 -3.68 -7.50 -0.10
CA ARG A 106 -4.33 -7.24 1.16
C ARG A 106 -4.29 -5.74 1.42
N ILE A 107 -5.29 -5.25 2.13
CA ILE A 107 -5.44 -3.83 2.39
C ILE A 107 -5.25 -3.57 3.87
N GLU A 108 -4.36 -2.64 4.17
CA GLU A 108 -4.12 -2.20 5.54
C GLU A 108 -4.63 -0.78 5.69
N ASP A 109 -5.49 -0.55 6.68
CA ASP A 109 -5.99 0.79 6.98
C ASP A 109 -4.92 1.51 7.81
N VAL A 110 -4.19 2.39 7.16
CA VAL A 110 -3.09 3.12 7.80
C VAL A 110 -3.58 4.41 8.43
N GLY A 111 -4.58 5.05 7.85
CA GLY A 111 -5.02 6.36 8.28
C GLY A 111 -3.90 7.37 8.11
N VAL A 112 -3.70 8.23 9.11
CA VAL A 112 -2.60 9.19 9.05
C VAL A 112 -1.25 8.53 9.32
N GLY A 113 -1.27 7.33 9.94
CA GLY A 113 -0.07 6.54 10.15
C GLY A 113 0.90 7.12 11.16
N PRO A 114 2.11 6.53 11.22
CA PRO A 114 3.16 7.05 12.10
C PRO A 114 3.64 8.42 11.64
N SER A 115 4.34 9.09 12.54
CA SER A 115 4.92 10.40 12.27
C SER A 115 5.77 10.36 11.01
N GLY A 116 5.56 11.31 10.14
CA GLY A 116 6.29 11.42 8.87
C GLY A 116 5.65 10.71 7.71
N LEU A 117 4.84 9.68 7.94
CA LEU A 117 4.25 8.94 6.83
C LEU A 117 3.24 9.78 6.05
N ARG A 118 2.40 10.52 6.77
CA ARG A 118 1.42 11.37 6.09
C ARG A 118 2.10 12.35 5.16
N GLU A 119 3.16 13.01 5.64
CA GLU A 119 3.88 13.98 4.84
C GLU A 119 4.51 13.35 3.61
N ASP A 120 5.08 12.15 3.78
CA ASP A 120 5.69 11.45 2.66
C ASP A 120 4.67 11.08 1.59
N VAL A 121 3.49 10.62 2.01
CA VAL A 121 2.42 10.29 1.07
C VAL A 121 1.88 11.55 0.42
N ASP A 122 1.69 12.64 1.21
CA ASP A 122 1.26 13.93 0.66
C ASP A 122 2.22 14.40 -0.43
N ASP A 123 3.52 14.34 -0.14
CA ASP A 123 4.54 14.77 -1.09
C ASP A 123 4.52 13.92 -2.36
N ALA A 124 4.33 12.60 -2.20
CA ALA A 124 4.25 11.71 -3.34
C ALA A 124 3.06 12.06 -4.25
N TYR A 125 1.92 12.41 -3.67
CA TYR A 125 0.77 12.85 -4.45
C TYR A 125 1.06 14.18 -5.18
N ARG A 126 1.68 15.14 -4.49
CA ARG A 126 2.01 16.42 -5.11
C ARG A 126 3.01 16.24 -6.26
N ASP A 127 4.01 15.41 -6.03
CA ASP A 127 5.06 15.18 -7.03
C ASP A 127 4.50 14.51 -8.27
N LYS A 128 3.62 13.53 -8.08
CA LYS A 128 3.11 12.74 -9.19
C LYS A 128 1.99 13.44 -9.95
N TYR A 129 1.07 14.09 -9.23
CA TYR A 129 -0.17 14.60 -9.82
C TYR A 129 -0.21 16.13 -9.88
N GLY A 130 0.78 16.79 -9.32
CA GLY A 130 0.86 18.25 -9.33
C GLY A 130 0.13 18.87 -8.15
N GLY A 131 0.62 20.03 -7.69
CA GLY A 131 0.11 20.66 -6.49
C GLY A 131 -1.36 21.06 -6.57
N GLY A 132 -1.78 21.59 -7.71
CA GLY A 132 -3.17 22.02 -7.89
C GLY A 132 -4.14 20.85 -7.97
N SER A 133 -3.76 19.83 -8.75
CA SER A 133 -4.65 18.68 -8.97
C SER A 133 -4.76 17.79 -7.75
N SER A 134 -3.70 17.74 -6.91
CA SER A 134 -3.67 16.83 -5.78
C SER A 134 -4.27 17.43 -4.50
N GLY A 135 -4.79 18.66 -4.54
CA GLY A 135 -5.24 19.35 -3.33
C GLY A 135 -6.24 18.55 -2.51
N ASN A 136 -7.17 17.88 -3.17
CA ASN A 136 -8.18 17.08 -2.46
C ASN A 136 -7.60 15.81 -1.84
N MET A 137 -6.45 15.34 -2.32
CA MET A 137 -5.85 14.10 -1.86
C MET A 137 -4.86 14.32 -0.72
N VAL A 138 -4.53 15.56 -0.39
CA VAL A 138 -3.58 15.86 0.69
C VAL A 138 -4.24 16.58 1.86
N GLY A 139 -5.55 16.81 1.80
CA GLY A 139 -6.28 17.38 2.93
C GLY A 139 -6.41 16.39 4.07
N ASP A 140 -6.84 16.88 5.23
CA ASP A 140 -6.93 16.07 6.44
C ASP A 140 -7.86 14.87 6.25
N GLU A 141 -8.99 15.07 5.60
CA GLU A 141 -9.95 13.99 5.40
C GLU A 141 -9.38 12.90 4.51
N ALA A 142 -8.75 13.29 3.41
CA ALA A 142 -8.16 12.30 2.51
C ALA A 142 -6.98 11.59 3.17
N ALA A 143 -6.17 12.31 3.93
CA ALA A 143 -5.03 11.70 4.63
C ALA A 143 -5.50 10.61 5.58
N ALA A 144 -6.64 10.80 6.23
CA ALA A 144 -7.19 9.80 7.15
C ALA A 144 -7.68 8.55 6.43
N THR A 145 -7.79 8.56 5.11
CA THR A 145 -8.23 7.39 4.33
C THR A 145 -7.08 6.60 3.74
N THR A 146 -5.85 6.88 4.12
CA THR A 146 -4.68 6.20 3.51
C THR A 146 -4.75 4.71 3.75
N LEU A 147 -4.66 3.95 2.66
CA LEU A 147 -4.59 2.50 2.68
C LEU A 147 -3.27 2.06 2.09
N ARG A 148 -2.64 1.09 2.73
CA ARG A 148 -1.45 0.43 2.18
C ARG A 148 -1.89 -0.84 1.48
N LEU A 149 -1.39 -1.05 0.26
CA LEU A 149 -1.69 -2.24 -0.51
C LEU A 149 -0.52 -3.20 -0.40
N LEU A 150 -0.75 -4.35 0.20
CA LEU A 150 0.28 -5.37 0.42
C LEU A 150 0.12 -6.45 -0.62
N ARG A 151 1.15 -6.68 -1.43
CA ARG A 151 1.11 -7.71 -2.47
C ARG A 151 1.04 -9.08 -1.81
N LYS A 152 0.14 -9.90 -2.32
CA LYS A 152 0.01 -11.28 -1.84
C LYS A 152 0.87 -12.21 -2.64
#